data_9599f33949ba5618556b20580ac6d00d
#
_entry.id   9599f33949ba5618556b20580ac6d00d
#
_cell.length_a   1.000
_cell.length_b   1.000
_cell.length_c   1.000
_cell.angle_alpha   90.00
_cell.angle_beta   90.00
_cell.angle_gamma   90.00
#
_symmetry.space_group_name_H-M   'P 1'
#
loop_
_entity.id
_entity.type
_entity.pdbx_description
1 polymer ?
#
loop_
_entity_poly.entity_id
_entity_poly.type
_entity_poly.pdbx_seq_one_letter_code
_entity_poly.pdbx_strand_id
1 'polypeptide(L)'
;MNNSAMKSTDHTQPEALWSHLHWLVVLGEQGSYTGAAARLGVSKAAMSQHIAELERAAGVPLVRRTTRSVGLTEAGQQLVDDTRGAFERIAESFAGVRDRAGVPHGRLRVTAPVALARQQLVPRLPTFLRAYPEVRLELDLSDNLRSLTLEGLDLAIRHTAVAPDTHVAWLLCTTRSVLVANRAYLRRAGTPRAPDDLRQHDCLHYPRTQEAPAWTFEPQVPGASPRVTVPVTGPLAANNSEALRDAALAGLGIALVPDFSAQAALQAGKLVEVLPDWRPVGTFSETIHAIRPYSAHVPRAVSVFVEWL
;
A
#
# COMPACT_ATOMS: atom_id res chain seq x y z
N MET A 1 7.18 49.00 52.81
CA MET A 1 7.89 47.73 52.66
C MET A 1 6.96 46.77 51.91
N ASN A 2 7.05 46.74 50.62
CA ASN A 2 6.20 45.88 49.81
C ASN A 2 7.11 44.89 49.07
N ASN A 3 7.19 43.67 49.56
CA ASN A 3 8.01 42.60 48.97
C ASN A 3 7.13 41.86 47.98
N SER A 4 7.22 42.29 46.70
CA SER A 4 6.55 41.62 45.60
C SER A 4 7.40 40.40 45.18
N ALA A 5 6.97 39.22 45.63
CA ALA A 5 7.55 37.97 45.22
C ALA A 5 7.32 37.80 43.70
N MET A 6 8.37 37.94 42.92
CA MET A 6 8.42 37.56 41.51
C MET A 6 8.21 36.04 41.43
N LYS A 7 7.05 35.59 40.91
CA LYS A 7 6.85 34.23 40.48
C LYS A 7 7.81 33.96 39.30
N SER A 8 8.83 33.14 39.55
CA SER A 8 9.64 32.59 38.47
C SER A 8 8.74 31.68 37.63
N THR A 9 8.40 32.13 36.45
CA THR A 9 7.88 31.24 35.39
C THR A 9 9.03 30.33 35.02
N ASP A 10 8.91 29.08 35.48
CA ASP A 10 9.82 28.00 35.09
C ASP A 10 9.58 27.73 33.59
N HIS A 11 10.34 28.40 32.73
CA HIS A 11 10.39 28.15 31.31
C HIS A 11 11.21 26.86 31.11
N THR A 12 10.56 25.69 31.28
CA THR A 12 11.16 24.42 30.86
C THR A 12 11.57 24.56 29.40
N GLN A 13 12.87 24.51 29.11
CA GLN A 13 13.39 24.68 27.76
C GLN A 13 12.82 23.55 26.88
N PRO A 14 12.28 23.82 25.68
CA PRO A 14 11.68 22.79 24.79
C PRO A 14 12.60 21.62 24.53
N GLU A 15 13.93 21.84 24.51
CA GLU A 15 14.96 20.83 24.32
C GLU A 15 14.92 19.73 25.38
N ALA A 16 14.60 20.07 26.61
CA ALA A 16 14.48 19.09 27.71
C ALA A 16 13.27 18.16 27.53
N LEU A 17 12.33 18.53 26.65
CA LEU A 17 11.09 17.78 26.42
C LEU A 17 11.09 16.93 25.13
N TRP A 18 12.18 16.93 24.33
CA TRP A 18 12.21 16.21 23.05
C TRP A 18 11.91 14.70 23.20
N SER A 19 12.45 14.06 24.22
CA SER A 19 12.12 12.66 24.49
C SER A 19 10.65 12.48 24.84
N HIS A 20 10.07 13.38 25.62
CA HIS A 20 8.66 13.33 26.03
C HIS A 20 7.73 13.53 24.82
N LEU A 21 8.07 14.46 23.91
CA LEU A 21 7.37 14.65 22.64
C LEU A 21 7.39 13.38 21.79
N HIS A 22 8.57 12.76 21.63
CA HIS A 22 8.70 11.49 20.92
C HIS A 22 7.84 10.40 21.56
N TRP A 23 7.80 10.32 22.89
CA TRP A 23 6.97 9.34 23.58
C TRP A 23 5.49 9.57 23.37
N LEU A 24 5.03 10.83 23.27
CA LEU A 24 3.66 11.16 22.91
C LEU A 24 3.31 10.71 21.48
N VAL A 25 4.21 10.91 20.51
CA VAL A 25 4.05 10.43 19.13
C VAL A 25 3.88 8.91 19.13
N VAL A 26 4.78 8.18 19.81
CA VAL A 26 4.69 6.70 19.90
C VAL A 26 3.41 6.25 20.61
N LEU A 27 2.94 6.97 21.63
CA LEU A 27 1.68 6.66 22.31
C LEU A 27 0.48 6.83 21.38
N GLY A 28 0.44 7.90 20.60
CA GLY A 28 -0.59 8.15 19.59
C GLY A 28 -0.67 7.04 18.54
N GLU A 29 0.49 6.56 18.08
CA GLU A 29 0.56 5.46 17.10
C GLU A 29 0.12 4.10 17.67
N GLN A 30 0.48 3.81 18.94
CA GLN A 30 0.18 2.52 19.56
C GLN A 30 -1.21 2.45 20.20
N GLY A 31 -1.86 3.60 20.46
CA GLY A 31 -3.18 3.66 21.10
C GLY A 31 -3.25 3.06 22.51
N SER A 32 -2.10 2.68 23.09
CA SER A 32 -2.03 2.11 24.43
C SER A 32 -0.68 2.34 25.12
N TYR A 33 -0.71 2.60 26.44
CA TYR A 33 0.52 2.75 27.23
C TYR A 33 1.37 1.48 27.23
N THR A 34 0.75 0.31 27.22
CA THR A 34 1.47 -0.98 27.21
C THR A 34 2.20 -1.20 25.87
N GLY A 35 1.52 -0.94 24.75
CA GLY A 35 2.13 -1.04 23.42
C GLY A 35 3.26 -0.03 23.22
N ALA A 36 3.03 1.24 23.64
CA ALA A 36 4.05 2.29 23.55
C ALA A 36 5.28 1.98 24.41
N ALA A 37 5.07 1.52 25.65
CA ALA A 37 6.15 1.14 26.55
C ALA A 37 6.98 -0.03 26.00
N ALA A 38 6.32 -1.06 25.44
CA ALA A 38 7.00 -2.18 24.80
C ALA A 38 7.82 -1.74 23.60
N ARG A 39 7.29 -0.83 22.76
CA ARG A 39 8.01 -0.30 21.60
C ARG A 39 9.24 0.51 21.98
N LEU A 40 9.16 1.27 23.07
CA LEU A 40 10.27 2.11 23.55
C LEU A 40 11.26 1.34 24.47
N GLY A 41 10.95 0.11 24.84
CA GLY A 41 11.78 -0.69 25.74
C GLY A 41 11.79 -0.16 27.20
N VAL A 42 10.68 0.46 27.64
CA VAL A 42 10.55 1.08 28.97
C VAL A 42 9.37 0.49 29.77
N SER A 43 9.27 0.85 31.05
CA SER A 43 8.11 0.45 31.86
C SER A 43 6.88 1.30 31.55
N LYS A 44 5.68 0.73 31.72
CA LYS A 44 4.43 1.47 31.61
C LYS A 44 4.37 2.66 32.61
N ALA A 45 4.97 2.52 33.77
CA ALA A 45 5.06 3.59 34.77
C ALA A 45 5.89 4.76 34.26
N ALA A 46 7.07 4.48 33.70
CA ALA A 46 7.94 5.49 33.08
C ALA A 46 7.22 6.21 31.94
N MET A 47 6.55 5.45 31.05
CA MET A 47 5.75 6.03 29.97
C MET A 47 4.69 6.99 30.49
N SER A 48 3.94 6.61 31.54
CA SER A 48 2.91 7.45 32.14
C SER A 48 3.49 8.72 32.81
N GLN A 49 4.66 8.61 33.45
CA GLN A 49 5.34 9.73 34.07
C GLN A 49 5.80 10.75 33.03
N HIS A 50 6.44 10.33 31.95
CA HIS A 50 6.91 11.23 30.90
C HIS A 50 5.76 11.98 30.22
N ILE A 51 4.62 11.30 29.99
CA ILE A 51 3.43 11.99 29.43
C ILE A 51 2.88 13.02 30.43
N ALA A 52 2.83 12.67 31.73
CA ALA A 52 2.36 13.63 32.76
C ALA A 52 3.31 14.84 32.90
N GLU A 53 4.61 14.67 32.73
CA GLU A 53 5.60 15.75 32.70
C GLU A 53 5.39 16.66 31.48
N LEU A 54 5.15 16.06 30.30
CA LEU A 54 4.83 16.84 29.09
C LEU A 54 3.52 17.63 29.24
N GLU A 55 2.46 17.04 29.76
CA GLU A 55 1.19 17.72 30.03
C GLU A 55 1.34 18.87 31.03
N ARG A 56 2.17 18.68 32.05
CA ARG A 56 2.49 19.75 33.03
C ARG A 56 3.24 20.91 32.38
N ALA A 57 4.20 20.61 31.51
CA ALA A 57 4.96 21.65 30.79
C ALA A 57 4.07 22.36 29.76
N ALA A 58 3.19 21.64 29.07
CA ALA A 58 2.24 22.20 28.11
C ALA A 58 1.10 22.99 28.77
N GLY A 59 0.82 22.75 30.05
CA GLY A 59 -0.29 23.39 30.79
C GLY A 59 -1.67 22.89 30.39
N VAL A 60 -1.75 21.88 29.52
CA VAL A 60 -3.01 21.29 29.02
C VAL A 60 -2.90 19.78 28.95
N PRO A 61 -4.01 19.04 29.14
CA PRO A 61 -4.02 17.59 28.95
C PRO A 61 -3.85 17.26 27.45
N LEU A 62 -2.94 16.33 27.14
CA LEU A 62 -2.66 15.85 25.79
C LEU A 62 -3.24 14.47 25.53
N VAL A 63 -3.58 13.72 26.60
CA VAL A 63 -4.10 12.37 26.54
C VAL A 63 -5.42 12.26 27.29
N ARG A 64 -6.42 11.64 26.65
CA ARG A 64 -7.68 11.23 27.29
C ARG A 64 -7.54 9.81 27.79
N ARG A 65 -7.75 9.61 29.10
CA ARG A 65 -7.79 8.28 29.72
C ARG A 65 -9.25 7.83 29.82
N THR A 66 -9.60 6.77 29.10
CA THR A 66 -10.84 6.03 29.37
C THR A 66 -10.48 4.66 29.94
N THR A 67 -11.41 3.99 30.61
CA THR A 67 -11.19 2.66 31.19
C THR A 67 -10.89 1.58 30.14
N ARG A 68 -11.16 1.85 28.84
CA ARG A 68 -11.03 0.88 27.75
C ARG A 68 -10.05 1.29 26.65
N SER A 69 -9.66 2.56 26.55
CA SER A 69 -8.76 3.04 25.50
C SER A 69 -8.00 4.29 25.92
N VAL A 70 -6.85 4.48 25.29
CA VAL A 70 -6.05 5.70 25.40
C VAL A 70 -6.21 6.45 24.07
N GLY A 71 -6.70 7.67 24.12
CA GLY A 71 -6.82 8.55 22.95
C GLY A 71 -6.11 9.89 23.20
N LEU A 72 -5.70 10.56 22.17
CA LEU A 72 -5.18 11.91 22.25
C LEU A 72 -6.33 12.91 22.42
N THR A 73 -6.08 14.02 23.12
CA THR A 73 -6.92 15.23 23.06
C THR A 73 -6.73 15.93 21.72
N GLU A 74 -7.52 16.95 21.41
CA GLU A 74 -7.29 17.78 20.21
C GLU A 74 -5.90 18.42 20.24
N ALA A 75 -5.49 18.99 21.37
CA ALA A 75 -4.15 19.54 21.55
C ALA A 75 -3.05 18.47 21.41
N GLY A 76 -3.27 17.25 21.95
CA GLY A 76 -2.36 16.13 21.81
C GLY A 76 -2.23 15.66 20.37
N GLN A 77 -3.35 15.58 19.64
CA GLN A 77 -3.36 15.18 18.23
C GLN A 77 -2.61 16.21 17.37
N GLN A 78 -2.89 17.52 17.55
CA GLN A 78 -2.19 18.59 16.85
C GLN A 78 -0.68 18.51 17.08
N LEU A 79 -0.25 18.36 18.35
CA LEU A 79 1.17 18.27 18.69
C LEU A 79 1.85 17.06 18.07
N VAL A 80 1.18 15.91 18.03
CA VAL A 80 1.68 14.71 17.35
C VAL A 80 1.79 14.92 15.85
N ASP A 81 0.79 15.51 15.21
CA ASP A 81 0.80 15.75 13.77
C ASP A 81 1.90 16.73 13.35
N ASP A 82 2.15 17.78 14.16
CA ASP A 82 3.19 18.76 13.92
C ASP A 82 4.62 18.20 14.14
N THR A 83 4.80 17.24 15.06
CA THR A 83 6.14 16.76 15.47
C THR A 83 6.54 15.43 14.86
N ARG A 84 5.59 14.60 14.45
CA ARG A 84 5.84 13.26 13.86
C ARG A 84 6.87 13.31 12.73
N GLY A 85 6.65 14.16 11.72
CA GLY A 85 7.56 14.27 10.58
C GLY A 85 8.97 14.75 10.95
N ALA A 86 9.13 15.48 12.06
CA ALA A 86 10.45 15.86 12.57
C ALA A 86 11.19 14.65 13.16
N PHE A 87 10.51 13.82 13.96
CA PHE A 87 11.11 12.60 14.52
C PHE A 87 11.41 11.55 13.44
N GLU A 88 10.56 11.42 12.43
CA GLU A 88 10.83 10.58 11.27
C GLU A 88 12.11 11.02 10.54
N ARG A 89 12.27 12.32 10.27
CA ARG A 89 13.52 12.85 9.66
C ARG A 89 14.76 12.63 10.52
N ILE A 90 14.66 12.76 11.84
CA ILE A 90 15.77 12.46 12.76
C ILE A 90 16.15 10.98 12.67
N ALA A 91 15.16 10.08 12.70
CA ALA A 91 15.37 8.65 12.58
C ALA A 91 15.99 8.27 11.21
N GLU A 92 15.50 8.84 10.12
CA GLU A 92 16.05 8.69 8.76
C GLU A 92 17.50 9.18 8.69
N SER A 93 17.80 10.35 9.26
CA SER A 93 19.15 10.90 9.27
C SER A 93 20.13 10.00 10.02
N PHE A 94 19.70 9.43 11.14
CA PHE A 94 20.50 8.49 11.93
C PHE A 94 20.69 7.14 11.20
N ALA A 95 19.63 6.64 10.56
CA ALA A 95 19.71 5.45 9.68
C ALA A 95 20.71 5.69 8.55
N GLY A 96 20.71 6.88 7.92
CA GLY A 96 21.66 7.28 6.88
C GLY A 96 23.13 7.27 7.32
N VAL A 97 23.43 7.54 8.59
CA VAL A 97 24.80 7.40 9.13
C VAL A 97 25.20 5.92 9.19
N ARG A 98 24.28 5.03 9.58
CA ARG A 98 24.52 3.58 9.62
C ARG A 98 24.60 2.98 8.22
N ASP A 99 23.78 3.46 7.27
CA ASP A 99 23.80 3.03 5.86
C ASP A 99 25.13 3.31 5.16
N ARG A 100 25.90 4.32 5.64
CA ARG A 100 27.28 4.56 5.16
C ARG A 100 28.24 3.41 5.49
N ALA A 101 27.91 2.56 6.44
CA ALA A 101 28.67 1.32 6.72
C ALA A 101 28.47 0.22 5.66
N GLY A 102 27.57 0.41 4.68
CA GLY A 102 27.50 -0.38 3.45
C GLY A 102 26.62 -1.63 3.50
N VAL A 103 26.08 -2.06 4.65
CA VAL A 103 25.23 -3.26 4.76
C VAL A 103 23.75 -2.84 4.80
N PRO A 104 22.91 -3.30 3.84
CA PRO A 104 21.46 -3.07 3.91
C PRO A 104 20.86 -3.74 5.14
N HIS A 105 20.15 -3.00 5.98
CA HIS A 105 19.57 -3.50 7.22
C HIS A 105 18.27 -2.76 7.59
N GLY A 106 17.57 -3.29 8.59
CA GLY A 106 16.38 -2.67 9.15
C GLY A 106 15.08 -3.17 8.54
N ARG A 107 13.97 -2.51 8.91
CA ARG A 107 12.62 -2.86 8.46
C ARG A 107 12.34 -2.19 7.12
N LEU A 108 11.77 -2.94 6.19
CA LEU A 108 11.30 -2.49 4.89
C LEU A 108 9.80 -2.84 4.75
N ARG A 109 8.94 -1.82 4.70
CA ARG A 109 7.49 -1.97 4.60
C ARG A 109 7.04 -1.72 3.16
N VAL A 110 6.56 -2.76 2.50
CA VAL A 110 6.15 -2.72 1.10
C VAL A 110 4.68 -3.09 0.97
N THR A 111 3.91 -2.29 0.22
CA THR A 111 2.57 -2.68 -0.18
C THR A 111 2.54 -3.06 -1.66
N ALA A 112 1.74 -4.08 -1.99
CA ALA A 112 1.59 -4.57 -3.36
C ALA A 112 0.19 -5.16 -3.60
N PRO A 113 -0.31 -5.17 -4.86
CA PRO A 113 -1.53 -5.90 -5.22
C PRO A 113 -1.40 -7.37 -4.86
N VAL A 114 -2.48 -7.94 -4.30
CA VAL A 114 -2.47 -9.31 -3.76
C VAL A 114 -2.00 -10.34 -4.78
N ALA A 115 -2.61 -10.35 -5.96
CA ALA A 115 -2.30 -11.32 -7.02
C ALA A 115 -0.85 -11.20 -7.52
N LEU A 116 -0.38 -9.96 -7.76
CA LEU A 116 0.99 -9.70 -8.21
C LEU A 116 2.00 -10.17 -7.15
N ALA A 117 1.79 -9.79 -5.89
CA ALA A 117 2.70 -10.16 -4.82
C ALA A 117 2.78 -11.68 -4.64
N ARG A 118 1.64 -12.37 -4.57
CA ARG A 118 1.59 -13.82 -4.36
C ARG A 118 2.22 -14.60 -5.50
N GLN A 119 2.02 -14.17 -6.73
CA GLN A 119 2.42 -14.94 -7.92
C GLN A 119 3.80 -14.56 -8.43
N GLN A 120 4.22 -13.29 -8.28
CA GLN A 120 5.45 -12.82 -8.88
C GLN A 120 6.52 -12.42 -7.86
N LEU A 121 6.12 -11.83 -6.73
CA LEU A 121 7.07 -11.32 -5.73
C LEU A 121 7.44 -12.40 -4.70
N VAL A 122 6.46 -12.95 -3.97
CA VAL A 122 6.70 -13.89 -2.85
C VAL A 122 7.55 -15.09 -3.24
N PRO A 123 7.38 -15.76 -4.40
CA PRO A 123 8.21 -16.89 -4.78
C PRO A 123 9.70 -16.54 -4.96
N ARG A 124 10.02 -15.27 -5.22
CA ARG A 124 11.38 -14.78 -5.43
C ARG A 124 12.03 -14.21 -4.17
N LEU A 125 11.24 -13.83 -3.13
CA LEU A 125 11.75 -13.25 -1.87
C LEU A 125 12.82 -14.07 -1.16
N PRO A 126 12.80 -15.41 -1.17
CA PRO A 126 13.89 -16.19 -0.51
C PRO A 126 15.28 -15.86 -1.04
N THR A 127 15.42 -15.49 -2.32
CA THR A 127 16.68 -15.07 -2.91
C THR A 127 17.13 -13.71 -2.35
N PHE A 128 16.23 -12.76 -2.27
CA PHE A 128 16.49 -11.42 -1.72
C PHE A 128 16.86 -11.50 -0.23
N LEU A 129 16.04 -12.16 0.58
CA LEU A 129 16.25 -12.22 2.05
C LEU A 129 17.49 -13.01 2.45
N ARG A 130 17.95 -13.95 1.61
CA ARG A 130 19.24 -14.62 1.82
C ARG A 130 20.43 -13.73 1.47
N ALA A 131 20.29 -12.89 0.45
CA ALA A 131 21.32 -11.91 0.07
C ALA A 131 21.45 -10.76 1.09
N TYR A 132 20.34 -10.41 1.76
CA TYR A 132 20.26 -9.30 2.71
C TYR A 132 19.65 -9.75 4.04
N PRO A 133 20.36 -10.54 4.86
CA PRO A 133 19.82 -11.19 6.06
C PRO A 133 19.45 -10.22 7.19
N GLU A 134 19.97 -8.99 7.17
CA GLU A 134 19.64 -7.95 8.14
C GLU A 134 18.40 -7.14 7.76
N VAL A 135 17.84 -7.33 6.55
CA VAL A 135 16.60 -6.70 6.12
C VAL A 135 15.41 -7.51 6.62
N ARG A 136 14.47 -6.83 7.26
CA ARG A 136 13.17 -7.40 7.70
C ARG A 136 12.07 -6.84 6.83
N LEU A 137 11.61 -7.65 5.88
CA LEU A 137 10.55 -7.26 4.94
C LEU A 137 9.17 -7.50 5.55
N GLU A 138 8.34 -6.46 5.56
CA GLU A 138 6.91 -6.53 5.89
C GLU A 138 6.11 -6.25 4.63
N LEU A 139 5.27 -7.20 4.20
CA LEU A 139 4.40 -7.05 3.05
C LEU A 139 2.96 -6.78 3.49
N ASP A 140 2.42 -5.64 3.07
CA ASP A 140 1.00 -5.33 3.16
C ASP A 140 0.33 -5.57 1.80
N LEU A 141 -0.34 -6.71 1.67
CA LEU A 141 -0.99 -7.10 0.42
C LEU A 141 -2.39 -6.48 0.34
N SER A 142 -2.54 -5.51 -0.55
CA SER A 142 -3.80 -4.77 -0.70
C SER A 142 -4.02 -4.30 -2.14
N ASP A 143 -5.23 -4.57 -2.66
CA ASP A 143 -5.69 -4.06 -3.95
C ASP A 143 -6.30 -2.65 -3.85
N ASN A 144 -6.40 -2.09 -2.63
CA ASN A 144 -6.81 -0.72 -2.40
C ASN A 144 -5.62 0.24 -2.49
N LEU A 145 -5.87 1.44 -3.04
CA LEU A 145 -4.89 2.51 -2.99
C LEU A 145 -4.79 3.03 -1.55
N ARG A 146 -3.57 3.03 -1.01
CA ARG A 146 -3.26 3.48 0.34
C ARG A 146 -2.27 4.63 0.30
N SER A 147 -2.36 5.52 1.28
CA SER A 147 -1.39 6.59 1.46
C SER A 147 -0.11 6.03 2.08
N LEU A 148 0.99 6.07 1.33
CA LEU A 148 2.28 5.55 1.80
C LEU A 148 2.75 6.29 3.07
N THR A 149 2.60 7.61 3.08
CA THR A 149 3.05 8.45 4.20
C THR A 149 2.22 8.23 5.47
N LEU A 150 0.88 8.19 5.33
CA LEU A 150 -0.01 8.03 6.49
C LEU A 150 0.11 6.65 7.14
N GLU A 151 0.43 5.62 6.36
CA GLU A 151 0.54 4.24 6.85
C GLU A 151 1.98 3.83 7.16
N GLY A 152 2.94 4.76 6.99
CA GLY A 152 4.37 4.51 7.23
C GLY A 152 4.94 3.40 6.35
N LEU A 153 4.54 3.38 5.08
CA LEU A 153 5.02 2.44 4.07
C LEU A 153 6.22 3.05 3.33
N ASP A 154 7.26 2.25 3.13
CA ASP A 154 8.49 2.70 2.46
C ASP A 154 8.36 2.65 0.93
N LEU A 155 7.62 1.66 0.42
CA LEU A 155 7.49 1.40 -1.01
C LEU A 155 6.11 0.83 -1.34
N ALA A 156 5.57 1.23 -2.48
CA ALA A 156 4.40 0.59 -3.09
C ALA A 156 4.75 0.01 -4.45
N ILE A 157 4.30 -1.20 -4.72
CA ILE A 157 4.25 -1.76 -6.07
C ILE A 157 2.82 -1.55 -6.59
N ARG A 158 2.64 -0.91 -7.74
CA ARG A 158 1.32 -0.53 -8.23
C ARG A 158 1.20 -0.59 -9.74
N HIS A 159 -0.02 -0.94 -10.20
CA HIS A 159 -0.46 -0.66 -11.56
C HIS A 159 -0.73 0.83 -11.68
N THR A 160 0.13 1.57 -12.36
CA THR A 160 -0.08 2.99 -12.65
C THR A 160 0.66 3.40 -13.90
N ALA A 161 0.05 4.27 -14.69
CA ALA A 161 0.70 4.88 -15.86
C ALA A 161 1.57 6.07 -15.47
N VAL A 162 1.21 6.76 -14.37
CA VAL A 162 1.88 7.98 -13.91
C VAL A 162 1.97 7.94 -12.38
N ALA A 163 3.14 8.18 -11.85
CA ALA A 163 3.33 8.41 -10.42
C ALA A 163 2.94 9.85 -10.06
N PRO A 164 2.45 10.11 -8.84
CA PRO A 164 2.26 11.48 -8.36
C PRO A 164 3.58 12.25 -8.33
N ASP A 165 3.57 13.56 -8.63
CA ASP A 165 4.75 14.43 -8.68
C ASP A 165 5.55 14.49 -7.36
N THR A 166 4.90 14.14 -6.24
CA THR A 166 5.51 14.04 -4.90
C THR A 166 6.21 12.71 -4.63
N HIS A 167 6.27 11.82 -5.61
CA HIS A 167 6.81 10.48 -5.49
C HIS A 167 7.91 10.21 -6.52
N VAL A 168 8.79 9.27 -6.18
CA VAL A 168 9.76 8.67 -7.13
C VAL A 168 9.21 7.33 -7.57
N ALA A 169 9.26 7.06 -8.87
CA ALA A 169 8.77 5.81 -9.44
C ALA A 169 9.82 5.16 -10.34
N TRP A 170 9.87 3.84 -10.28
CA TRP A 170 10.66 2.99 -11.17
C TRP A 170 9.73 2.07 -11.93
N LEU A 171 9.85 2.03 -13.25
CA LEU A 171 9.15 1.04 -14.07
C LEU A 171 9.76 -0.34 -13.82
N LEU A 172 8.94 -1.28 -13.32
CA LEU A 172 9.36 -2.66 -13.08
C LEU A 172 9.13 -3.53 -14.31
N CYS A 173 7.93 -3.50 -14.85
CA CYS A 173 7.58 -4.25 -16.05
C CYS A 173 6.33 -3.71 -16.73
N THR A 174 6.07 -4.20 -17.93
CA THR A 174 4.80 -4.06 -18.62
C THR A 174 3.90 -5.25 -18.35
N THR A 175 2.60 -5.05 -18.44
CA THR A 175 1.54 -6.06 -18.31
C THR A 175 0.42 -5.74 -19.27
N ARG A 176 -0.46 -6.68 -19.54
CA ARG A 176 -1.66 -6.45 -20.35
C ARG A 176 -2.91 -7.00 -19.66
N SER A 177 -4.05 -6.45 -20.01
CA SER A 177 -5.34 -7.04 -19.64
C SER A 177 -5.69 -8.17 -20.58
N VAL A 178 -6.28 -9.25 -20.06
CA VAL A 178 -6.76 -10.39 -20.85
C VAL A 178 -8.18 -10.78 -20.43
N LEU A 179 -8.99 -11.19 -21.40
CA LEU A 179 -10.25 -11.85 -21.14
C LEU A 179 -10.02 -13.36 -21.08
N VAL A 180 -10.52 -13.98 -20.02
CA VAL A 180 -10.36 -15.43 -19.84
C VAL A 180 -11.64 -16.10 -19.42
N ALA A 181 -11.85 -17.32 -19.91
CA ALA A 181 -12.95 -18.18 -19.50
C ALA A 181 -12.53 -19.65 -19.55
N ASN A 182 -13.26 -20.54 -18.86
CA ASN A 182 -13.05 -21.95 -19.04
C ASN A 182 -13.83 -22.49 -20.25
N ARG A 183 -13.38 -23.62 -20.82
CA ARG A 183 -13.99 -24.21 -22.01
C ARG A 183 -15.41 -24.69 -21.75
N ALA A 184 -15.77 -25.10 -20.54
CA ALA A 184 -17.11 -25.59 -20.21
C ALA A 184 -18.13 -24.44 -20.24
N TYR A 185 -17.75 -23.24 -19.73
CA TYR A 185 -18.58 -22.05 -19.86
C TYR A 185 -18.83 -21.70 -21.33
N LEU A 186 -17.75 -21.61 -22.14
CA LEU A 186 -17.85 -21.24 -23.56
C LEU A 186 -18.67 -22.24 -24.39
N ARG A 187 -18.59 -23.54 -24.06
CA ARG A 187 -19.50 -24.55 -24.72
C ARG A 187 -20.96 -24.32 -24.39
N ARG A 188 -21.28 -23.87 -23.17
CA ARG A 188 -22.66 -23.65 -22.71
C ARG A 188 -23.23 -22.32 -23.20
N ALA A 189 -22.43 -21.24 -23.08
CA ALA A 189 -22.89 -19.88 -23.34
C ALA A 189 -22.54 -19.36 -24.74
N GLY A 190 -21.75 -20.10 -25.52
CA GLY A 190 -21.18 -19.65 -26.78
C GLY A 190 -19.79 -19.02 -26.58
N THR A 191 -19.08 -18.87 -27.69
CA THR A 191 -17.78 -18.16 -27.70
C THR A 191 -17.98 -16.81 -28.39
N PRO A 192 -17.75 -15.69 -27.69
CA PRO A 192 -17.90 -14.36 -28.30
C PRO A 192 -16.86 -14.17 -29.41
N ARG A 193 -17.24 -13.54 -30.51
CA ARG A 193 -16.42 -13.26 -31.69
C ARG A 193 -16.06 -11.77 -31.82
N ALA A 194 -16.87 -10.90 -31.19
CA ALA A 194 -16.67 -9.45 -31.15
C ALA A 194 -16.95 -8.92 -29.73
N PRO A 195 -16.43 -7.76 -29.37
CA PRO A 195 -16.69 -7.16 -28.06
C PRO A 195 -18.18 -7.00 -27.73
N ASP A 196 -19.04 -6.66 -28.68
CA ASP A 196 -20.47 -6.51 -28.44
C ASP A 196 -21.19 -7.79 -28.01
N ASP A 197 -20.66 -8.97 -28.36
CA ASP A 197 -21.21 -10.24 -27.93
C ASP A 197 -21.16 -10.42 -26.40
N LEU A 198 -20.24 -9.72 -25.71
CA LEU A 198 -20.09 -9.75 -24.26
C LEU A 198 -21.34 -9.30 -23.51
N ARG A 199 -22.24 -8.54 -24.15
CA ARG A 199 -23.56 -8.15 -23.60
C ARG A 199 -24.44 -9.36 -23.27
N GLN A 200 -24.18 -10.51 -23.89
CA GLN A 200 -24.93 -11.76 -23.73
C GLN A 200 -24.19 -12.74 -22.82
N HIS A 201 -23.05 -12.34 -22.24
CA HIS A 201 -22.25 -13.20 -21.38
C HIS A 201 -22.22 -12.69 -19.93
N ASP A 202 -22.01 -13.64 -19.01
CA ASP A 202 -21.69 -13.35 -17.63
C ASP A 202 -20.26 -12.79 -17.54
N CYS A 203 -20.13 -11.49 -17.31
CA CYS A 203 -18.84 -10.80 -17.25
C CYS A 203 -18.43 -10.55 -15.79
N LEU A 204 -17.32 -11.13 -15.36
CA LEU A 204 -16.77 -11.01 -14.02
C LEU A 204 -15.81 -9.84 -13.98
N HIS A 205 -16.14 -8.79 -13.20
CA HIS A 205 -15.49 -7.50 -13.35
C HIS A 205 -14.99 -6.90 -12.05
N TYR A 206 -14.04 -5.96 -12.17
CA TYR A 206 -13.55 -5.12 -11.08
C TYR A 206 -14.54 -3.98 -10.79
N PRO A 207 -15.01 -3.81 -9.54
CA PRO A 207 -15.82 -2.67 -9.15
C PRO A 207 -14.90 -1.43 -9.02
N ARG A 208 -14.95 -0.48 -9.97
CA ARG A 208 -14.06 0.70 -9.97
C ARG A 208 -14.73 1.99 -9.58
N THR A 209 -16.01 2.15 -9.90
CA THR A 209 -16.77 3.39 -9.69
C THR A 209 -18.22 3.04 -9.33
N GLN A 210 -19.02 4.07 -9.02
CA GLN A 210 -20.47 3.92 -8.89
C GLN A 210 -21.19 3.83 -10.26
N GLU A 211 -20.45 3.95 -11.35
CA GLU A 211 -20.98 3.81 -12.72
C GLU A 211 -21.17 2.36 -13.12
N ALA A 212 -22.06 2.14 -14.09
CA ALA A 212 -22.26 0.82 -14.66
C ALA A 212 -20.96 0.28 -15.28
N PRO A 213 -20.58 -0.98 -14.99
CA PRO A 213 -19.33 -1.53 -15.49
C PRO A 213 -19.32 -1.60 -17.02
N ALA A 214 -18.21 -1.16 -17.62
CA ALA A 214 -17.98 -1.22 -19.05
C ALA A 214 -16.53 -1.60 -19.33
N TRP A 215 -16.30 -2.35 -20.39
CA TRP A 215 -14.97 -2.69 -20.87
C TRP A 215 -14.71 -2.04 -22.23
N THR A 216 -13.50 -1.49 -22.39
CA THR A 216 -13.09 -0.84 -23.63
C THR A 216 -12.05 -1.70 -24.33
N PHE A 217 -12.18 -1.82 -25.64
CA PHE A 217 -11.34 -2.65 -26.49
C PHE A 217 -10.75 -1.85 -27.65
N GLU A 218 -9.52 -2.20 -27.98
CA GLU A 218 -8.84 -1.79 -29.20
C GLU A 218 -8.50 -3.03 -30.03
N PRO A 219 -8.57 -2.96 -31.36
CA PRO A 219 -8.11 -4.09 -32.18
C PRO A 219 -6.61 -4.30 -31.99
N GLN A 220 -6.15 -5.57 -32.03
CA GLN A 220 -4.72 -5.87 -31.97
C GLN A 220 -3.95 -5.29 -33.15
N VAL A 221 -4.58 -5.23 -34.34
CA VAL A 221 -4.02 -4.57 -35.53
C VAL A 221 -4.46 -3.12 -35.55
N PRO A 222 -3.55 -2.14 -35.43
CA PRO A 222 -3.92 -0.74 -35.44
C PRO A 222 -4.66 -0.35 -36.74
N GLY A 223 -5.78 0.38 -36.60
CA GLY A 223 -6.57 0.86 -37.73
C GLY A 223 -7.55 -0.16 -38.34
N ALA A 224 -7.57 -1.41 -37.87
CA ALA A 224 -8.51 -2.43 -38.38
C ALA A 224 -9.97 -2.14 -38.00
N SER A 225 -10.19 -1.49 -36.83
CA SER A 225 -11.52 -1.09 -36.35
C SER A 225 -11.38 0.05 -35.34
N PRO A 226 -12.43 0.83 -35.07
CA PRO A 226 -12.43 1.83 -34.01
C PRO A 226 -12.39 1.17 -32.63
N ARG A 227 -12.00 1.94 -31.60
CA ARG A 227 -12.16 1.57 -30.19
C ARG A 227 -13.63 1.32 -29.87
N VAL A 228 -13.92 0.24 -29.15
CA VAL A 228 -15.27 -0.18 -28.79
C VAL A 228 -15.40 -0.24 -27.27
N THR A 229 -16.42 0.40 -26.72
CA THR A 229 -16.78 0.29 -25.30
C THR A 229 -18.09 -0.45 -25.15
N VAL A 230 -18.08 -1.52 -24.37
CA VAL A 230 -19.23 -2.42 -24.16
C VAL A 230 -19.62 -2.38 -22.68
N PRO A 231 -20.88 -2.05 -22.35
CA PRO A 231 -21.40 -2.28 -21.01
C PRO A 231 -21.45 -3.77 -20.73
N VAL A 232 -20.98 -4.16 -19.56
CA VAL A 232 -20.91 -5.58 -19.16
C VAL A 232 -21.72 -5.81 -17.89
N THR A 233 -22.29 -7.01 -17.78
CA THR A 233 -23.04 -7.43 -16.60
C THR A 233 -22.62 -8.84 -16.21
N GLY A 234 -22.77 -9.19 -14.94
CA GLY A 234 -22.44 -10.55 -14.49
C GLY A 234 -22.70 -10.73 -13.01
N PRO A 235 -22.69 -11.98 -12.55
CA PRO A 235 -23.09 -12.34 -11.18
C PRO A 235 -22.03 -11.99 -10.11
N LEU A 236 -20.79 -11.64 -10.52
CA LEU A 236 -19.69 -11.36 -9.58
C LEU A 236 -18.91 -10.11 -9.97
N ALA A 237 -18.77 -9.23 -8.98
CA ALA A 237 -17.77 -8.17 -8.97
C ALA A 237 -16.82 -8.37 -7.79
N ALA A 238 -15.51 -8.31 -8.01
CA ALA A 238 -14.52 -8.44 -6.97
C ALA A 238 -13.31 -7.53 -7.24
N ASN A 239 -12.76 -6.92 -6.21
CA ASN A 239 -11.58 -6.07 -6.30
C ASN A 239 -10.25 -6.85 -6.28
N ASN A 240 -10.30 -8.13 -6.56
CA ASN A 240 -9.14 -9.02 -6.57
C ASN A 240 -9.14 -9.90 -7.82
N SER A 241 -8.06 -9.85 -8.61
CA SER A 241 -7.97 -10.57 -9.88
C SER A 241 -7.85 -12.10 -9.72
N GLU A 242 -7.36 -12.59 -8.58
CA GLU A 242 -7.34 -14.05 -8.31
C GLU A 242 -8.76 -14.57 -8.08
N ALA A 243 -9.59 -13.82 -7.35
CA ALA A 243 -11.00 -14.18 -7.13
C ALA A 243 -11.78 -14.26 -8.45
N LEU A 244 -11.58 -13.27 -9.35
CA LEU A 244 -12.20 -13.26 -10.68
C LEU A 244 -11.69 -14.41 -11.55
N ARG A 245 -10.37 -14.67 -11.55
CA ARG A 245 -9.76 -15.82 -12.24
C ARG A 245 -10.34 -17.15 -11.75
N ASP A 246 -10.43 -17.33 -10.45
CA ASP A 246 -10.90 -18.57 -9.85
C ASP A 246 -12.39 -18.81 -10.13
N ALA A 247 -13.20 -17.75 -10.15
CA ALA A 247 -14.59 -17.81 -10.60
C ALA A 247 -14.71 -18.19 -12.10
N ALA A 248 -13.83 -17.65 -12.96
CA ALA A 248 -13.76 -18.06 -14.36
C ALA A 248 -13.32 -19.52 -14.51
N LEU A 249 -12.35 -19.98 -13.72
CA LEU A 249 -11.96 -21.41 -13.66
C LEU A 249 -13.12 -22.32 -13.25
N ALA A 250 -13.95 -21.86 -12.33
CA ALA A 250 -15.17 -22.57 -11.90
C ALA A 250 -16.31 -22.52 -12.94
N GLY A 251 -16.14 -21.78 -14.04
CA GLY A 251 -17.12 -21.68 -15.13
C GLY A 251 -18.26 -20.70 -14.88
N LEU A 252 -18.06 -19.72 -14.02
CA LEU A 252 -19.07 -18.70 -13.71
C LEU A 252 -19.27 -17.71 -14.86
N GLY A 253 -18.20 -17.39 -15.61
CA GLY A 253 -18.27 -16.39 -16.67
C GLY A 253 -16.93 -16.11 -17.33
N ILE A 254 -16.86 -14.96 -18.02
CA ILE A 254 -15.66 -14.39 -18.63
C ILE A 254 -15.09 -13.34 -17.67
N ALA A 255 -13.83 -13.49 -17.28
CA ALA A 255 -13.15 -12.55 -16.40
C ALA A 255 -12.17 -11.67 -17.18
N LEU A 256 -12.15 -10.36 -16.87
CA LEU A 256 -11.09 -9.43 -17.28
C LEU A 256 -10.08 -9.30 -16.15
N VAL A 257 -8.86 -9.76 -16.38
CA VAL A 257 -7.79 -9.81 -15.39
C VAL A 257 -6.44 -9.41 -16.01
N PRO A 258 -5.43 -8.99 -15.19
CA PRO A 258 -4.06 -8.87 -15.67
C PRO A 258 -3.52 -10.24 -16.13
N ASP A 259 -2.69 -10.24 -17.16
CA ASP A 259 -2.12 -11.45 -17.78
C ASP A 259 -1.38 -12.34 -16.78
N PHE A 260 -0.55 -11.77 -15.90
CA PHE A 260 0.16 -12.53 -14.88
C PHE A 260 -0.78 -13.31 -13.96
N SER A 261 -1.99 -12.77 -13.68
CA SER A 261 -2.98 -13.45 -12.85
C SER A 261 -3.54 -14.71 -13.49
N ALA A 262 -3.65 -14.75 -14.82
CA ALA A 262 -4.20 -15.86 -15.58
C ALA A 262 -3.12 -16.81 -16.16
N GLN A 263 -1.86 -16.40 -16.19
CA GLN A 263 -0.77 -17.06 -16.92
C GLN A 263 -0.68 -18.58 -16.65
N ALA A 264 -0.63 -18.97 -15.39
CA ALA A 264 -0.51 -20.38 -15.02
C ALA A 264 -1.73 -21.22 -15.48
N ALA A 265 -2.93 -20.66 -15.41
CA ALA A 265 -4.16 -21.34 -15.83
C ALA A 265 -4.28 -21.42 -17.36
N LEU A 266 -3.80 -20.41 -18.08
CA LEU A 266 -3.71 -20.40 -19.54
C LEU A 266 -2.69 -21.44 -20.03
N GLN A 267 -1.49 -21.48 -19.44
CA GLN A 267 -0.45 -22.47 -19.77
C GLN A 267 -0.90 -23.89 -19.49
N ALA A 268 -1.66 -24.11 -18.40
CA ALA A 268 -2.22 -25.41 -18.07
C ALA A 268 -3.46 -25.79 -18.91
N GLY A 269 -3.93 -24.92 -19.81
CA GLY A 269 -5.13 -25.12 -20.65
C GLY A 269 -6.45 -25.15 -19.88
N LYS A 270 -6.44 -24.77 -18.59
CA LYS A 270 -7.63 -24.68 -17.73
C LYS A 270 -8.51 -23.47 -18.06
N LEU A 271 -7.88 -22.39 -18.49
CA LEU A 271 -8.51 -21.21 -19.07
C LEU A 271 -8.07 -21.07 -20.53
N VAL A 272 -8.88 -20.36 -21.30
CA VAL A 272 -8.54 -19.91 -22.66
C VAL A 272 -8.74 -18.42 -22.76
N GLU A 273 -7.93 -17.76 -23.57
CA GLU A 273 -8.10 -16.35 -23.90
C GLU A 273 -9.32 -16.17 -24.80
N VAL A 274 -10.14 -15.18 -24.49
CA VAL A 274 -11.36 -14.84 -25.21
C VAL A 274 -11.13 -13.53 -25.94
N LEU A 275 -11.62 -13.42 -27.18
CA LEU A 275 -11.40 -12.27 -28.08
C LEU A 275 -9.91 -11.95 -28.27
N PRO A 276 -9.05 -12.88 -28.69
CA PRO A 276 -7.61 -12.67 -28.78
C PRO A 276 -7.20 -11.59 -29.80
N ASP A 277 -8.10 -11.23 -30.75
CA ASP A 277 -7.86 -10.18 -31.74
C ASP A 277 -8.13 -8.77 -31.17
N TRP A 278 -8.61 -8.69 -29.93
CA TRP A 278 -8.98 -7.47 -29.26
C TRP A 278 -8.17 -7.27 -27.96
N ARG A 279 -7.64 -6.08 -27.76
CA ARG A 279 -6.89 -5.70 -26.56
C ARG A 279 -7.83 -4.92 -25.62
N PRO A 280 -8.15 -5.45 -24.43
CA PRO A 280 -8.85 -4.68 -23.40
C PRO A 280 -7.95 -3.55 -22.89
N VAL A 281 -8.48 -2.34 -22.76
CA VAL A 281 -7.76 -1.16 -22.31
C VAL A 281 -8.50 -0.41 -21.19
N GLY A 282 -7.77 0.33 -20.37
CA GLY A 282 -8.33 1.24 -19.34
C GLY A 282 -8.71 0.57 -18.03
N THR A 283 -8.90 -0.75 -17.97
CA THR A 283 -9.25 -1.44 -16.72
C THR A 283 -8.05 -1.58 -15.79
N PHE A 284 -6.89 -1.98 -16.29
CA PHE A 284 -5.63 -1.98 -15.56
C PHE A 284 -4.62 -1.13 -16.32
N SER A 285 -3.68 -0.51 -15.61
CA SER A 285 -2.55 0.13 -16.26
C SER A 285 -1.67 -0.94 -16.93
N GLU A 286 -1.07 -0.59 -18.06
CA GLU A 286 -0.17 -1.47 -18.79
C GLU A 286 1.25 -1.49 -18.20
N THR A 287 1.48 -0.75 -17.12
CA THR A 287 2.77 -0.66 -16.45
C THR A 287 2.63 -0.89 -14.94
N ILE A 288 3.64 -1.56 -14.40
CA ILE A 288 3.80 -1.78 -12.96
C ILE A 288 5.03 -1.01 -12.51
N HIS A 289 4.85 -0.17 -11.50
CA HIS A 289 5.90 0.66 -10.93
C HIS A 289 6.13 0.33 -9.47
N ALA A 290 7.38 0.45 -9.03
CA ALA A 290 7.72 0.67 -7.64
C ALA A 290 7.66 2.17 -7.37
N ILE A 291 6.98 2.58 -6.32
CA ILE A 291 6.70 3.99 -6.01
C ILE A 291 7.02 4.24 -4.55
N ARG A 292 7.75 5.29 -4.25
CA ARG A 292 7.97 5.77 -2.88
C ARG A 292 7.74 7.27 -2.77
N PRO A 293 7.41 7.80 -1.58
CA PRO A 293 7.44 9.23 -1.34
C PRO A 293 8.84 9.81 -1.61
N TYR A 294 8.89 11.02 -2.11
CA TYR A 294 10.18 11.71 -2.24
C TYR A 294 10.79 11.95 -0.86
N SER A 295 12.04 11.55 -0.67
CA SER A 295 12.85 11.84 0.50
C SER A 295 14.29 12.12 0.04
N ALA A 296 14.95 13.06 0.66
CA ALA A 296 16.35 13.39 0.37
C ALA A 296 17.31 12.24 0.71
N HIS A 297 16.92 11.39 1.65
CA HIS A 297 17.64 10.16 2.01
C HIS A 297 16.77 8.95 1.71
N VAL A 298 17.35 7.96 1.01
CA VAL A 298 16.73 6.68 0.72
C VAL A 298 17.40 5.61 1.54
N PRO A 299 16.68 4.91 2.46
CA PRO A 299 17.25 3.79 3.18
C PRO A 299 17.82 2.74 2.22
N ARG A 300 19.00 2.22 2.53
CA ARG A 300 19.68 1.27 1.64
C ARG A 300 18.86 0.00 1.39
N ALA A 301 18.08 -0.43 2.39
CA ALA A 301 17.15 -1.54 2.22
C ALA A 301 16.12 -1.30 1.09
N VAL A 302 15.61 -0.06 0.96
CA VAL A 302 14.70 0.34 -0.14
C VAL A 302 15.43 0.29 -1.48
N SER A 303 16.64 0.89 -1.56
CA SER A 303 17.43 0.94 -2.81
C SER A 303 17.73 -0.46 -3.33
N VAL A 304 18.29 -1.35 -2.50
CA VAL A 304 18.63 -2.72 -2.93
C VAL A 304 17.40 -3.57 -3.24
N PHE A 305 16.26 -3.27 -2.62
CA PHE A 305 15.02 -3.96 -2.94
C PHE A 305 14.48 -3.53 -4.31
N VAL A 306 14.51 -2.22 -4.62
CA VAL A 306 14.12 -1.71 -5.93
C VAL A 306 15.05 -2.22 -7.05
N GLU A 307 16.35 -2.28 -6.80
CA GLU A 307 17.34 -2.83 -7.73
C GLU A 307 17.14 -4.34 -7.98
N TRP A 308 16.64 -5.05 -6.96
CA TRP A 308 16.37 -6.48 -7.04
C TRP A 308 15.06 -6.78 -7.78
N LEU A 309 14.03 -5.91 -7.70
CA LEU A 309 12.73 -6.09 -8.35
C LEU A 309 12.86 -6.12 -9.87
#